data_c35cfa458ac5e216b636f15800b8a3ff
#
_entry.id   c35cfa458ac5e216b636f15800b8a3ff
#
_cell.length_a   1.000
_cell.length_b   1.000
_cell.length_c   1.000
_cell.angle_alpha   90.00
_cell.angle_beta   90.00
_cell.angle_gamma   90.00
#
_symmetry.space_group_name_H-M   'P 1'
#
loop_
_entity.id
_entity.type
_entity.pdbx_description
1 polymer ?
#
loop_
_entity_poly.entity_id
_entity_poly.type
_entity_poly.pdbx_seq_one_letter_code
_entity_poly.pdbx_strand_id
1 'polypeptide(L)'
;MAVKGTIVKVSGPLIVASGMADVNMYDVVRVSEKQLIGEVIELRGDKASIQVYEETGGIGPGEPVESTGAPLSVELAPGLIESIYDGIQRPLNKIQELAGDRITRGIRVDSIDHERLWDFQPAAQIGDILKPGDILGTVQETEAVLHKIMVPPNVEGQLTWIHSGEANVVQTIAKLVTSKGLSLIHISEPT
;
A
#
# COMPACT_ATOMS: atom_id res chain seq x y z
N MET A 1 -3.18 -10.43 12.27
CA MET A 1 -3.97 -9.48 13.09
C MET A 1 -3.08 -8.27 13.34
N ALA A 2 -3.61 -7.05 13.28
CA ALA A 2 -2.83 -5.87 13.63
C ALA A 2 -2.41 -5.95 15.10
N VAL A 3 -1.11 -5.85 15.38
CA VAL A 3 -0.58 -5.82 16.75
C VAL A 3 -0.82 -4.43 17.32
N LYS A 4 -1.36 -4.36 18.52
CA LYS A 4 -1.62 -3.10 19.22
C LYS A 4 -0.73 -2.96 20.44
N GLY A 5 -0.04 -1.84 20.52
CA GLY A 5 0.83 -1.47 21.62
C GLY A 5 0.46 -0.12 22.22
N THR A 6 1.25 0.30 23.20
CA THR A 6 1.06 1.56 23.91
C THR A 6 2.40 2.29 24.02
N ILE A 7 2.41 3.58 23.76
CA ILE A 7 3.60 4.44 23.88
C ILE A 7 4.04 4.48 25.36
N VAL A 8 5.30 4.18 25.61
CA VAL A 8 5.92 4.28 26.94
C VAL A 8 6.94 5.44 27.04
N LYS A 9 7.48 5.87 25.88
CA LYS A 9 8.44 6.98 25.85
C LYS A 9 8.37 7.69 24.50
N VAL A 10 8.51 9.00 24.51
CA VAL A 10 8.67 9.86 23.32
C VAL A 10 9.96 10.66 23.47
N SER A 11 10.79 10.68 22.41
CA SER A 11 12.06 11.40 22.38
C SER A 11 12.30 11.96 20.97
N GLY A 12 11.71 13.11 20.67
CA GLY A 12 11.68 13.64 19.32
C GLY A 12 10.98 12.68 18.36
N PRO A 13 11.56 12.34 17.20
CA PRO A 13 10.96 11.41 16.25
C PRO A 13 11.02 9.94 16.70
N LEU A 14 11.75 9.65 17.78
CA LEU A 14 11.88 8.30 18.33
C LEU A 14 10.81 8.05 19.40
N ILE A 15 10.01 7.02 19.20
CA ILE A 15 8.99 6.55 20.12
C ILE A 15 9.32 5.12 20.55
N VAL A 16 9.11 4.81 21.83
CA VAL A 16 9.16 3.43 22.35
C VAL A 16 7.76 3.02 22.75
N ALA A 17 7.28 1.90 22.22
CA ALA A 17 6.00 1.30 22.55
C ALA A 17 6.19 -0.07 23.18
N SER A 18 5.32 -0.44 24.14
CA SER A 18 5.21 -1.78 24.72
C SER A 18 4.03 -2.55 24.16
N GLY A 19 3.98 -3.87 24.38
CA GLY A 19 2.95 -4.74 23.80
C GLY A 19 3.17 -5.07 22.32
N MET A 20 4.40 -4.92 21.83
CA MET A 20 4.78 -5.06 20.43
C MET A 20 5.59 -6.35 20.15
N ALA A 21 5.39 -7.41 20.95
CA ALA A 21 6.19 -8.64 20.84
C ALA A 21 6.06 -9.36 19.49
N ASP A 22 4.90 -9.26 18.85
CA ASP A 22 4.58 -9.96 17.59
C ASP A 22 4.76 -9.08 16.34
N VAL A 23 5.45 -7.94 16.47
CA VAL A 23 5.76 -7.04 15.35
C VAL A 23 7.09 -7.42 14.73
N ASN A 24 7.24 -7.25 13.43
CA ASN A 24 8.51 -7.47 12.75
C ASN A 24 9.32 -6.18 12.64
N MET A 25 10.64 -6.34 12.46
CA MET A 25 11.51 -5.22 12.08
C MET A 25 11.04 -4.64 10.75
N TYR A 26 11.07 -3.32 10.67
CA TYR A 26 10.64 -2.53 9.52
C TYR A 26 9.13 -2.55 9.23
N ASP A 27 8.30 -3.17 10.08
CA ASP A 27 6.86 -3.00 9.97
C ASP A 27 6.50 -1.52 10.13
N VAL A 28 5.62 -1.06 9.25
CA VAL A 28 4.99 0.26 9.38
C VAL A 28 3.98 0.22 10.52
N VAL A 29 4.00 1.25 11.33
CA VAL A 29 3.08 1.42 12.46
C VAL A 29 2.34 2.75 12.38
N ARG A 30 1.13 2.78 12.90
CA ARG A 30 0.31 3.97 13.13
C ARG A 30 0.45 4.40 14.58
N VAL A 31 0.92 5.60 14.81
CA VAL A 31 1.27 6.12 16.13
C VAL A 31 0.27 7.16 16.57
N SER A 32 -0.25 7.02 17.78
CA SER A 32 -1.24 7.86 18.45
C SER A 32 -2.62 7.88 17.78
N GLU A 33 -3.57 8.54 18.39
CA GLU A 33 -4.89 8.84 17.79
C GLU A 33 -4.76 9.66 16.49
N LYS A 34 -3.64 10.36 16.31
CA LYS A 34 -3.34 11.13 15.09
C LYS A 34 -2.90 10.24 13.92
N GLN A 35 -2.66 8.94 14.17
CA GLN A 35 -2.30 7.97 13.14
C GLN A 35 -1.04 8.33 12.34
N LEU A 36 -0.04 8.92 13.02
CA LEU A 36 1.22 9.27 12.39
C LEU A 36 1.95 8.02 11.91
N ILE A 37 2.60 8.12 10.76
CA ILE A 37 3.32 6.99 10.18
C ILE A 37 4.72 6.89 10.79
N GLY A 38 5.07 5.68 11.24
CA GLY A 38 6.39 5.34 11.72
C GLY A 38 6.79 3.94 11.32
N GLU A 39 8.04 3.61 11.53
CA GLU A 39 8.65 2.32 11.20
C GLU A 39 9.34 1.74 12.43
N VAL A 40 9.23 0.43 12.62
CA VAL A 40 9.93 -0.29 13.68
C VAL A 40 11.40 -0.43 13.33
N ILE A 41 12.28 0.20 14.11
CA ILE A 41 13.74 0.21 13.87
C ILE A 41 14.52 -0.64 14.88
N GLU A 42 13.90 -1.08 15.97
CA GLU A 42 14.52 -1.95 16.96
C GLU A 42 13.46 -2.68 17.76
N LEU A 43 13.73 -3.94 18.11
CA LEU A 43 12.89 -4.76 18.98
C LEU A 43 13.67 -5.25 20.20
N ARG A 44 13.11 -5.08 21.40
CA ARG A 44 13.68 -5.57 22.68
C ARG A 44 12.58 -6.17 23.55
N GLY A 45 12.43 -7.49 23.49
CA GLY A 45 11.35 -8.19 24.19
C GLY A 45 9.98 -7.77 23.67
N ASP A 46 9.15 -7.21 24.54
CA ASP A 46 7.82 -6.69 24.18
C ASP A 46 7.83 -5.22 23.70
N LYS A 47 9.00 -4.60 23.65
CA LYS A 47 9.14 -3.18 23.29
C LYS A 47 9.70 -3.01 21.88
N ALA A 48 9.08 -2.11 21.12
CA ALA A 48 9.55 -1.64 19.83
C ALA A 48 10.02 -0.19 19.94
N SER A 49 11.20 0.10 19.37
CA SER A 49 11.63 1.47 19.07
C SER A 49 11.15 1.81 17.66
N ILE A 50 10.46 2.93 17.54
CA ILE A 50 9.74 3.35 16.33
C ILE A 50 10.27 4.71 15.91
N GLN A 51 10.69 4.83 14.67
CA GLN A 51 11.01 6.12 14.05
C GLN A 51 9.76 6.65 13.36
N VAL A 52 9.25 7.79 13.82
CA VAL A 52 8.10 8.47 13.22
C VAL A 52 8.58 9.44 12.15
N TYR A 53 7.94 9.41 10.98
CA TYR A 53 8.32 10.25 9.84
C TYR A 53 7.74 11.67 9.90
N GLU A 54 6.75 11.87 10.77
CA GLU A 54 6.08 13.14 10.96
C GLU A 54 6.46 13.76 12.33
N GLU A 55 6.11 15.02 12.52
CA GLU A 55 6.38 15.72 13.79
C GLU A 55 5.55 15.15 14.95
N THR A 56 6.21 14.75 16.03
CA THR A 56 5.60 14.08 17.19
C THR A 56 5.12 15.02 18.28
N GLY A 57 5.12 16.33 18.03
CA GLY A 57 4.68 17.32 19.02
C GLY A 57 3.26 17.05 19.54
N GLY A 58 3.12 17.00 20.87
CA GLY A 58 1.85 16.74 21.56
C GLY A 58 1.42 15.28 21.60
N ILE A 59 2.32 14.33 21.29
CA ILE A 59 2.16 12.91 21.52
C ILE A 59 2.82 12.56 22.85
N GLY A 60 2.19 11.68 23.63
CA GLY A 60 2.68 11.28 24.93
C GLY A 60 2.55 9.79 25.26
N PRO A 61 3.16 9.36 26.37
CA PRO A 61 2.95 8.02 26.91
C PRO A 61 1.46 7.73 27.17
N GLY A 62 1.06 6.47 26.93
CA GLY A 62 -0.33 6.02 27.07
C GLY A 62 -1.12 6.01 25.77
N GLU A 63 -0.66 6.69 24.72
CA GLU A 63 -1.34 6.69 23.44
C GLU A 63 -1.10 5.38 22.65
N PRO A 64 -2.04 4.99 21.76
CA PRO A 64 -1.97 3.73 21.06
C PRO A 64 -0.91 3.70 19.95
N VAL A 65 -0.42 2.50 19.65
CA VAL A 65 0.37 2.20 18.45
C VAL A 65 -0.22 0.95 17.81
N GLU A 66 -0.45 0.99 16.50
CA GLU A 66 -0.96 -0.15 15.72
C GLU A 66 0.02 -0.50 14.61
N SER A 67 0.43 -1.78 14.54
CA SER A 67 1.20 -2.29 13.40
C SER A 67 0.29 -2.55 12.22
N THR A 68 0.78 -2.25 11.00
CA THR A 68 0.12 -2.65 9.77
C THR A 68 0.39 -4.13 9.43
N GLY A 69 1.42 -4.74 10.05
CA GLY A 69 1.88 -6.09 9.77
C GLY A 69 2.65 -6.23 8.46
N ALA A 70 3.07 -5.13 7.88
CA ALA A 70 3.84 -5.09 6.64
C ALA A 70 4.87 -3.95 6.67
N PRO A 71 6.01 -4.09 5.98
CA PRO A 71 6.98 -3.01 5.81
C PRO A 71 6.42 -1.90 4.94
N LEU A 72 7.16 -0.78 4.86
CA LEU A 72 6.83 0.30 3.95
C LEU A 72 6.83 -0.22 2.52
N SER A 73 5.70 -0.08 1.87
CA SER A 73 5.46 -0.55 0.51
C SER A 73 4.83 0.56 -0.33
N VAL A 74 4.94 0.44 -1.63
CA VAL A 74 4.32 1.34 -2.59
C VAL A 74 3.25 0.61 -3.38
N GLU A 75 2.14 1.27 -3.63
CA GLU A 75 1.11 0.75 -4.51
C GLU A 75 1.49 1.08 -5.96
N LEU A 76 1.60 0.05 -6.81
CA LEU A 76 1.93 0.20 -8.22
C LEU A 76 0.67 0.02 -9.05
N ALA A 77 0.30 1.05 -9.82
CA ALA A 77 -0.83 1.03 -10.76
C ALA A 77 -0.72 2.16 -11.77
N PRO A 78 -1.54 2.18 -12.81
CA PRO A 78 -1.68 3.35 -13.70
C PRO A 78 -2.11 4.59 -12.90
N GLY A 79 -1.54 5.74 -13.24
CA GLY A 79 -1.75 7.01 -12.54
C GLY A 79 -0.59 7.47 -11.68
N LEU A 80 0.49 6.67 -11.60
CA LEU A 80 1.73 7.05 -10.94
C LEU A 80 2.55 8.05 -11.78
N ILE A 81 2.58 7.84 -13.09
CA ILE A 81 3.30 8.71 -14.01
C ILE A 81 2.67 10.11 -14.00
N GLU A 82 3.50 11.14 -14.01
CA GLU A 82 3.10 12.56 -13.95
C GLU A 82 2.59 13.02 -12.58
N SER A 83 2.64 12.17 -11.56
CA SER A 83 2.28 12.54 -10.18
C SER A 83 3.52 12.80 -9.33
N ILE A 84 3.42 13.72 -8.38
CA ILE A 84 4.49 14.03 -7.43
C ILE A 84 4.08 13.53 -6.05
N TYR A 85 4.96 12.74 -5.44
CA TYR A 85 4.75 12.09 -4.16
C TYR A 85 5.75 12.54 -3.11
N ASP A 86 5.38 12.41 -1.85
CA ASP A 86 6.32 12.47 -0.74
C ASP A 86 7.01 11.10 -0.51
N GLY A 87 7.88 11.02 0.53
CA GLY A 87 8.66 9.81 0.82
C GLY A 87 7.87 8.58 1.26
N ILE A 88 6.56 8.68 1.48
CA ILE A 88 5.65 7.60 1.86
C ILE A 88 4.48 7.45 0.89
N GLN A 89 4.71 7.88 -0.35
CA GLN A 89 3.77 7.77 -1.48
C GLN A 89 2.43 8.50 -1.26
N ARG A 90 2.43 9.66 -0.58
CA ARG A 90 1.24 10.53 -0.56
C ARG A 90 1.31 11.53 -1.71
N PRO A 91 0.28 11.64 -2.58
CA PRO A 91 0.28 12.58 -3.69
C PRO A 91 0.18 14.03 -3.17
N LEU A 92 1.18 14.86 -3.49
CA LEU A 92 1.31 16.21 -2.97
C LEU A 92 0.19 17.15 -3.44
N ASN A 93 -0.32 16.96 -4.64
CA ASN A 93 -1.46 17.70 -5.16
C ASN A 93 -2.73 17.46 -4.32
N LYS A 94 -3.04 16.21 -3.97
CA LYS A 94 -4.19 15.87 -3.11
C LYS A 94 -4.00 16.40 -1.69
N ILE A 95 -2.78 16.36 -1.16
CA ILE A 95 -2.47 16.96 0.15
C ILE A 95 -2.73 18.47 0.11
N GLN A 96 -2.29 19.16 -0.94
CA GLN A 96 -2.51 20.59 -1.10
C GLN A 96 -3.99 20.95 -1.20
N GLU A 97 -4.79 20.17 -1.93
CA GLU A 97 -6.24 20.35 -2.02
C GLU A 97 -6.94 20.24 -0.65
N LEU A 98 -6.49 19.30 0.20
CA LEU A 98 -7.09 19.03 1.51
C LEU A 98 -6.62 19.98 2.62
N ALA A 99 -5.34 20.33 2.61
CA ALA A 99 -4.66 21.04 3.71
C ALA A 99 -4.21 22.46 3.33
N GLY A 100 -4.32 22.86 2.05
CA GLY A 100 -3.76 24.11 1.54
C GLY A 100 -2.23 24.05 1.45
N ASP A 101 -1.59 25.21 1.62
CA ASP A 101 -0.13 25.35 1.41
C ASP A 101 0.73 24.75 2.55
N ARG A 102 0.11 24.12 3.55
CA ARG A 102 0.81 23.50 4.67
C ARG A 102 0.44 22.05 4.83
N ILE A 103 1.44 21.17 4.84
CA ILE A 103 1.23 19.75 5.14
C ILE A 103 0.82 19.61 6.61
N THR A 104 -0.42 19.19 6.85
CA THR A 104 -0.93 18.90 8.19
C THR A 104 -0.62 17.45 8.55
N ARG A 105 -0.27 17.20 9.82
CA ARG A 105 0.05 15.87 10.34
C ARG A 105 -1.14 14.92 10.25
N GLY A 106 -0.87 13.63 9.98
CA GLY A 106 -1.88 12.58 9.96
C GLY A 106 -2.85 12.63 8.78
N ILE A 107 -2.56 13.43 7.73
CA ILE A 107 -3.38 13.44 6.52
C ILE A 107 -3.30 12.07 5.86
N ARG A 108 -4.47 11.51 5.60
CA ARG A 108 -4.64 10.29 4.81
C ARG A 108 -5.12 10.63 3.41
N VAL A 109 -4.37 10.21 2.44
CA VAL A 109 -4.74 10.24 1.03
C VAL A 109 -4.30 8.91 0.42
N ASP A 110 -5.13 8.35 -0.44
CA ASP A 110 -4.76 7.18 -1.19
C ASP A 110 -3.62 7.53 -2.14
N SER A 111 -2.64 6.65 -2.22
CA SER A 111 -1.46 6.85 -3.08
C SER A 111 -1.83 6.95 -4.55
N ILE A 112 -2.90 6.25 -4.94
CA ILE A 112 -3.44 6.23 -6.30
C ILE A 112 -4.92 6.57 -6.25
N ASP A 113 -5.47 7.09 -7.34
CA ASP A 113 -6.89 7.35 -7.47
C ASP A 113 -7.64 6.03 -7.72
N HIS A 114 -8.28 5.51 -6.67
CA HIS A 114 -9.04 4.27 -6.71
C HIS A 114 -10.40 4.38 -7.42
N GLU A 115 -10.87 5.60 -7.70
CA GLU A 115 -12.14 5.83 -8.40
C GLU A 115 -11.96 6.03 -9.90
N ARG A 116 -10.76 6.42 -10.35
CA ARG A 116 -10.46 6.64 -11.75
C ARG A 116 -10.64 5.35 -12.56
N LEU A 117 -11.39 5.45 -13.67
CA LEU A 117 -11.59 4.36 -14.61
C LEU A 117 -10.51 4.36 -15.67
N TRP A 118 -10.05 3.16 -16.00
CA TRP A 118 -9.05 2.87 -17.00
C TRP A 118 -9.58 1.86 -17.99
N ASP A 119 -9.32 2.04 -19.27
CA ASP A 119 -9.71 1.10 -20.32
C ASP A 119 -8.73 -0.07 -20.36
N PHE A 120 -9.12 -1.18 -19.72
CA PHE A 120 -8.32 -2.40 -19.66
C PHE A 120 -8.53 -3.24 -20.93
N GLN A 121 -7.44 -3.48 -21.66
CA GLN A 121 -7.40 -4.30 -22.88
C GLN A 121 -6.76 -5.65 -22.55
N PRO A 122 -7.53 -6.76 -22.54
CA PRO A 122 -7.00 -8.09 -22.25
C PRO A 122 -6.06 -8.56 -23.37
N ALA A 123 -4.92 -9.16 -22.99
CA ALA A 123 -3.96 -9.79 -23.88
C ALA A 123 -4.01 -11.32 -23.76
N ALA A 124 -4.36 -11.85 -22.58
CA ALA A 124 -4.52 -13.28 -22.33
C ALA A 124 -5.94 -13.75 -22.66
N GLN A 125 -6.11 -15.06 -22.92
CA GLN A 125 -7.38 -15.68 -23.24
C GLN A 125 -7.82 -16.66 -22.15
N ILE A 126 -9.15 -16.81 -21.98
CA ILE A 126 -9.70 -17.79 -21.03
C ILE A 126 -9.25 -19.20 -21.45
N GLY A 127 -8.70 -19.94 -20.50
CA GLY A 127 -8.12 -21.26 -20.72
C GLY A 127 -6.60 -21.29 -20.72
N ASP A 128 -5.94 -20.13 -20.90
CA ASP A 128 -4.48 -20.04 -20.86
C ASP A 128 -3.93 -20.45 -19.49
N ILE A 129 -2.79 -21.13 -19.49
CA ILE A 129 -2.01 -21.43 -18.30
C ILE A 129 -0.96 -20.32 -18.16
N LEU A 130 -1.13 -19.49 -17.15
CA LEU A 130 -0.33 -18.30 -16.92
C LEU A 130 0.66 -18.50 -15.77
N LYS A 131 1.83 -17.88 -15.91
CA LYS A 131 2.94 -17.91 -14.94
C LYS A 131 3.27 -16.51 -14.44
N PRO A 132 4.00 -16.37 -13.32
CA PRO A 132 4.48 -15.08 -12.85
C PRO A 132 5.17 -14.28 -13.96
N GLY A 133 4.76 -13.02 -14.14
CA GLY A 133 5.30 -12.14 -15.17
C GLY A 133 4.64 -12.23 -16.55
N ASP A 134 3.74 -13.17 -16.79
CA ASP A 134 2.95 -13.19 -18.03
C ASP A 134 1.99 -12.00 -18.07
N ILE A 135 1.79 -11.43 -19.27
CA ILE A 135 0.97 -10.24 -19.45
C ILE A 135 -0.50 -10.63 -19.53
N LEU A 136 -1.30 -10.15 -18.59
CA LEU A 136 -2.75 -10.32 -18.58
C LEU A 136 -3.45 -9.36 -19.56
N GLY A 137 -2.98 -8.13 -19.58
CA GLY A 137 -3.53 -7.08 -20.42
C GLY A 137 -2.78 -5.78 -20.26
N THR A 138 -3.32 -4.73 -20.85
CA THR A 138 -2.68 -3.41 -20.88
C THR A 138 -3.69 -2.31 -20.59
N VAL A 139 -3.18 -1.18 -20.12
CA VAL A 139 -3.91 0.06 -19.91
C VAL A 139 -3.08 1.20 -20.50
N GLN A 140 -3.67 2.08 -21.31
CA GLN A 140 -3.00 3.29 -21.77
C GLN A 140 -3.00 4.32 -20.64
N GLU A 141 -1.84 4.51 -20.00
CA GLU A 141 -1.71 5.43 -18.86
C GLU A 141 -1.53 6.88 -19.33
N THR A 142 -0.61 7.10 -20.27
CA THR A 142 -0.39 8.39 -20.96
C THR A 142 -0.21 8.13 -22.46
N GLU A 143 -0.10 9.18 -23.29
CA GLU A 143 0.15 9.01 -24.72
C GLU A 143 1.43 8.20 -25.03
N ALA A 144 2.42 8.28 -24.13
CA ALA A 144 3.72 7.61 -24.29
C ALA A 144 3.85 6.30 -23.51
N VAL A 145 2.98 6.03 -22.52
CA VAL A 145 3.15 4.93 -21.57
C VAL A 145 1.98 3.95 -21.66
N LEU A 146 2.29 2.77 -22.17
CA LEU A 146 1.40 1.61 -22.12
C LEU A 146 1.73 0.77 -20.89
N HIS A 147 0.88 0.86 -19.88
CA HIS A 147 1.01 0.10 -18.63
C HIS A 147 0.62 -1.36 -18.87
N LYS A 148 1.50 -2.29 -18.47
CA LYS A 148 1.28 -3.73 -18.61
C LYS A 148 0.90 -4.32 -17.27
N ILE A 149 -0.24 -4.95 -17.20
CA ILE A 149 -0.69 -5.69 -16.01
C ILE A 149 -0.22 -7.14 -16.16
N MET A 150 0.55 -7.61 -15.19
CA MET A 150 1.18 -8.94 -15.22
C MET A 150 0.62 -9.83 -14.13
N VAL A 151 0.82 -11.14 -14.30
CA VAL A 151 0.54 -12.12 -13.24
C VAL A 151 1.51 -11.88 -12.07
N PRO A 152 1.01 -11.71 -10.82
CA PRO A 152 1.84 -11.44 -9.66
C PRO A 152 2.86 -12.54 -9.38
N PRO A 153 3.96 -12.23 -8.65
CA PRO A 153 4.90 -13.23 -8.14
C PRO A 153 4.15 -14.31 -7.34
N ASN A 154 4.57 -15.56 -7.49
CA ASN A 154 4.00 -16.72 -6.80
C ASN A 154 2.54 -17.09 -7.17
N VAL A 155 1.99 -16.51 -8.23
CA VAL A 155 0.70 -16.88 -8.80
C VAL A 155 0.95 -17.60 -10.13
N GLU A 156 0.50 -18.86 -10.22
CA GLU A 156 0.49 -19.66 -11.46
C GLU A 156 -0.81 -20.45 -11.52
N GLY A 157 -1.47 -20.44 -12.67
CA GLY A 157 -2.73 -21.15 -12.82
C GLY A 157 -3.43 -20.92 -14.14
N GLN A 158 -4.62 -21.55 -14.28
CA GLN A 158 -5.44 -21.41 -15.47
C GLN A 158 -6.36 -20.18 -15.35
N LEU A 159 -6.34 -19.34 -16.37
CA LEU A 159 -7.23 -18.17 -16.49
C LEU A 159 -8.66 -18.64 -16.75
N THR A 160 -9.57 -18.33 -15.83
CA THR A 160 -10.99 -18.73 -15.93
C THR A 160 -11.91 -17.57 -16.25
N TRP A 161 -11.48 -16.36 -15.99
CA TRP A 161 -12.23 -15.14 -16.29
C TRP A 161 -11.28 -13.96 -16.46
N ILE A 162 -11.58 -13.07 -17.40
CA ILE A 162 -10.86 -11.83 -17.63
C ILE A 162 -11.85 -10.73 -18.01
N HIS A 163 -11.64 -9.53 -17.45
CA HIS A 163 -12.40 -8.34 -17.77
C HIS A 163 -11.95 -7.73 -19.11
N SER A 164 -12.81 -6.91 -19.70
CA SER A 164 -12.47 -6.07 -20.86
C SER A 164 -13.25 -4.77 -20.76
N GLY A 165 -12.58 -3.64 -21.01
CA GLY A 165 -13.17 -2.32 -20.94
C GLY A 165 -12.85 -1.58 -19.64
N GLU A 166 -13.69 -0.63 -19.24
CA GLU A 166 -13.45 0.25 -18.10
C GLU A 166 -13.43 -0.50 -16.76
N ALA A 167 -12.36 -0.30 -15.99
CA ALA A 167 -12.20 -0.80 -14.64
C ALA A 167 -11.35 0.17 -13.80
N ASN A 168 -11.63 0.28 -12.52
CA ASN A 168 -10.74 0.99 -11.62
C ASN A 168 -9.62 0.08 -11.10
N VAL A 169 -8.64 0.65 -10.42
CA VAL A 169 -7.41 -0.08 -10.02
C VAL A 169 -7.65 -1.18 -8.98
N VAL A 170 -8.70 -1.09 -8.18
CA VAL A 170 -9.06 -2.07 -7.13
C VAL A 170 -10.08 -3.11 -7.59
N GLN A 171 -10.63 -2.95 -8.78
CA GLN A 171 -11.59 -3.90 -9.34
C GLN A 171 -10.87 -5.16 -9.81
N THR A 172 -11.45 -6.33 -9.55
CA THR A 172 -10.94 -7.60 -10.08
C THR A 172 -11.01 -7.59 -11.60
N ILE A 173 -9.87 -7.81 -12.27
CA ILE A 173 -9.77 -7.87 -13.73
C ILE A 173 -9.50 -9.27 -14.26
N ALA A 174 -8.97 -10.17 -13.44
CA ALA A 174 -8.76 -11.57 -13.83
C ALA A 174 -8.95 -12.53 -12.67
N LYS A 175 -9.31 -13.76 -12.98
CA LYS A 175 -9.47 -14.88 -12.04
C LYS A 175 -8.68 -16.08 -12.53
N LEU A 176 -7.74 -16.55 -11.72
CA LEU A 176 -6.93 -17.73 -12.00
C LEU A 176 -7.26 -18.83 -10.99
N VAL A 177 -7.42 -20.06 -11.49
CA VAL A 177 -7.45 -21.26 -10.65
C VAL A 177 -6.03 -21.77 -10.49
N THR A 178 -5.53 -21.70 -9.27
CA THR A 178 -4.18 -22.12 -8.88
C THR A 178 -4.22 -23.42 -8.10
N SER A 179 -3.08 -24.04 -7.85
CA SER A 179 -2.97 -25.20 -6.95
C SER A 179 -3.40 -24.92 -5.50
N LYS A 180 -3.43 -23.64 -5.09
CA LYS A 180 -3.82 -23.18 -3.75
C LYS A 180 -5.26 -22.65 -3.68
N GLY A 181 -5.99 -22.61 -4.79
CA GLY A 181 -7.36 -22.10 -4.88
C GLY A 181 -7.50 -20.99 -5.90
N LEU A 182 -8.59 -20.22 -5.80
CA LEU A 182 -8.89 -19.12 -6.70
C LEU A 182 -8.04 -17.88 -6.32
N SER A 183 -7.30 -17.36 -7.28
CA SER A 183 -6.59 -16.07 -7.18
C SER A 183 -7.35 -14.99 -7.95
N LEU A 184 -7.55 -13.84 -7.31
CA LEU A 184 -8.16 -12.63 -7.89
C LEU A 184 -7.04 -11.64 -8.18
N ILE A 185 -7.01 -11.10 -9.40
CA ILE A 185 -6.01 -10.12 -9.81
C ILE A 185 -6.70 -8.79 -10.11
N HIS A 186 -6.08 -7.71 -9.68
CA HIS A 186 -6.52 -6.32 -9.86
C HIS A 186 -5.55 -5.57 -10.77
N ILE A 187 -5.89 -4.36 -11.17
CA ILE A 187 -4.97 -3.51 -11.92
C ILE A 187 -3.84 -3.03 -11.01
N SER A 188 -4.15 -2.66 -9.75
CA SER A 188 -3.12 -2.32 -8.77
C SER A 188 -2.46 -3.57 -8.20
N GLU A 189 -1.17 -3.47 -7.95
CA GLU A 189 -0.40 -4.45 -7.17
C GLU A 189 -0.04 -3.81 -5.83
N PRO A 190 -0.73 -4.15 -4.73
CA PRO A 190 -0.23 -3.86 -3.40
C PRO A 190 0.96 -4.78 -3.14
N THR A 191 2.11 -4.19 -2.92
CA THR A 191 3.36 -4.90 -2.55
C THR A 191 3.50 -4.98 -1.05
#